data_2e54d4eb3f7ee93d824a6555621b0030
#
_entry.id   2e54d4eb3f7ee93d824a6555621b0030
#
_cell.length_a   1.000
_cell.length_b   1.000
_cell.length_c   1.000
_cell.angle_alpha   90.00
_cell.angle_beta   90.00
_cell.angle_gamma   90.00
#
_symmetry.space_group_name_H-M   'P 1'
#
loop_
_entity.id
_entity.type
_entity.pdbx_description
1 polymer ?
#
loop_
_entity_poly.entity_id
_entity_poly.type
_entity_poly.pdbx_seq_one_letter_code
_entity_poly.pdbx_strand_id
1 'polypeptide(L)'
;MKGAKEGEYMDNLKQFWTETLNRYGENSDDKIVFDSIFTQTEAKELQKNELIITIESVFNKTFIEDASEQLEDFFYEVSGIKATIKVMTTQEYENMNKVKAPVVEVKEEIDDFDDHLSAELTFDNFVVGNCNRIAQNAALAVALKPGTYNPLFLHSNSGLGKTHLLNAIGNYVKKKFPGKRILYTNAEAFVNDYVEAIGNNTIATFNRRYRSVDVLLIDDIQFIANKEGSMEMFFNIFNTLQHSGKQIVITSDKPPVELKGMENRLVSRFRQGLTVTIDNPEFETAKAILKKKIESRMIDYPIDEEVLDFIASHFNKDVRDLEGAVTTLLFYKVVCGQNLDHISLDFALEAFDNPDNTTTVTKKEATPDTIKETVASYYNLSVTQLTSKSRTNNIITARHIAMYLVRELVPDISYIQIGQEFGGRDHSTIMKACSKVKKKMKQDPNYKTAINDLMERLS
;
A
#
# COMPACT_ATOMS: atom_id res chain seq x y z
N MET A 1 21.07 6.76 -54.70
CA MET A 1 20.51 7.86 -55.48
C MET A 1 19.19 8.46 -54.95
N LYS A 2 18.47 7.81 -54.01
CA LYS A 2 17.26 8.44 -53.40
C LYS A 2 17.59 9.51 -52.35
N GLY A 3 18.64 9.33 -51.56
CA GLY A 3 18.96 10.28 -50.46
C GLY A 3 19.49 11.64 -50.89
N ALA A 4 20.06 11.78 -52.10
CA ALA A 4 20.55 13.07 -52.62
C ALA A 4 19.40 14.00 -53.07
N LYS A 5 18.28 13.43 -53.53
CA LYS A 5 17.08 14.20 -53.92
C LYS A 5 16.22 14.65 -52.75
N GLU A 6 16.22 13.90 -51.66
CA GLU A 6 15.50 14.29 -50.42
C GLU A 6 16.19 15.43 -49.69
N GLY A 7 17.53 15.43 -49.66
CA GLY A 7 18.31 16.53 -49.06
C GLY A 7 18.09 17.86 -49.79
N GLU A 8 18.16 17.84 -51.12
CA GLU A 8 17.95 19.02 -51.94
C GLU A 8 16.51 19.56 -51.87
N TYR A 9 15.52 18.69 -51.68
CA TYR A 9 14.11 19.08 -51.49
C TYR A 9 13.89 19.73 -50.12
N MET A 10 14.49 19.20 -49.07
CA MET A 10 14.38 19.75 -47.71
C MET A 10 15.08 21.11 -47.59
N ASP A 11 16.22 21.31 -48.25
CA ASP A 11 16.92 22.57 -48.23
C ASP A 11 16.12 23.67 -48.97
N ASN A 12 15.47 23.33 -50.07
CA ASN A 12 14.56 24.23 -50.77
C ASN A 12 13.32 24.59 -49.93
N LEU A 13 12.74 23.63 -49.20
CA LEU A 13 11.58 23.89 -48.38
C LEU A 13 11.89 24.85 -47.21
N LYS A 14 13.05 24.67 -46.56
CA LYS A 14 13.52 25.57 -45.51
C LYS A 14 13.78 26.99 -46.06
N GLN A 15 14.33 27.08 -47.24
CA GLN A 15 14.56 28.37 -47.88
C GLN A 15 13.25 29.09 -48.22
N PHE A 16 12.26 28.38 -48.74
CA PHE A 16 10.92 28.94 -48.98
C PHE A 16 10.26 29.43 -47.73
N TRP A 17 10.37 28.64 -46.65
CA TRP A 17 9.80 29.02 -45.35
C TRP A 17 10.49 30.27 -44.78
N THR A 18 11.80 30.34 -44.83
CA THR A 18 12.56 31.52 -44.38
C THR A 18 12.16 32.77 -45.15
N GLU A 19 12.01 32.69 -46.49
CA GLU A 19 11.57 33.79 -47.31
C GLU A 19 10.12 34.21 -47.05
N THR A 20 9.24 33.22 -46.76
CA THR A 20 7.85 33.48 -46.34
C THR A 20 7.81 34.25 -45.01
N LEU A 21 8.63 33.87 -44.03
CA LEU A 21 8.74 34.59 -42.78
C LEU A 21 9.27 36.00 -42.94
N ASN A 22 10.28 36.21 -43.81
CA ASN A 22 10.82 37.53 -44.08
C ASN A 22 9.73 38.47 -44.64
N ARG A 23 8.93 38.00 -45.61
CA ARG A 23 7.82 38.79 -46.18
C ARG A 23 6.71 39.05 -45.16
N TYR A 24 6.37 38.07 -44.32
CA TYR A 24 5.41 38.25 -43.26
C TYR A 24 5.91 39.28 -42.24
N GLY A 25 7.19 39.21 -41.83
CA GLY A 25 7.80 40.16 -40.89
C GLY A 25 7.91 41.59 -41.43
N GLU A 26 8.07 41.79 -42.75
CA GLU A 26 8.04 43.11 -43.37
C GLU A 26 6.65 43.76 -43.31
N ASN A 27 5.58 42.95 -43.30
CA ASN A 27 4.18 43.37 -43.27
C ASN A 27 3.55 43.29 -41.90
N SER A 28 4.30 42.81 -40.88
CA SER A 28 3.79 42.64 -39.51
C SER A 28 3.87 43.95 -38.71
N ASP A 29 2.77 44.32 -38.07
CA ASP A 29 2.69 45.49 -37.18
C ASP A 29 3.45 45.30 -35.85
N ASP A 30 3.63 44.06 -35.39
CA ASP A 30 4.30 43.72 -34.11
C ASP A 30 5.61 42.95 -34.33
N LYS A 31 6.69 43.73 -34.49
CA LYS A 31 8.05 43.15 -34.72
C LYS A 31 8.56 42.35 -33.53
N ILE A 32 8.12 42.64 -32.28
CA ILE A 32 8.58 41.96 -31.09
C ILE A 32 8.00 40.54 -31.06
N VAL A 33 6.72 40.41 -31.38
CA VAL A 33 6.04 39.10 -31.47
C VAL A 33 6.64 38.28 -32.61
N PHE A 34 6.88 38.92 -33.78
CA PHE A 34 7.50 38.27 -34.92
C PHE A 34 8.89 37.69 -34.59
N ASP A 35 9.79 38.50 -34.05
CA ASP A 35 11.14 38.09 -33.70
C ASP A 35 11.20 37.02 -32.59
N SER A 36 10.22 37.05 -31.68
CA SER A 36 10.19 36.13 -30.53
C SER A 36 9.52 34.78 -30.81
N ILE A 37 8.57 34.73 -31.75
CA ILE A 37 7.72 33.55 -31.98
C ILE A 37 7.93 32.98 -33.38
N PHE A 38 7.78 33.80 -34.46
CA PHE A 38 7.77 33.29 -35.83
C PHE A 38 9.14 32.84 -36.31
N THR A 39 10.21 33.53 -35.91
CA THR A 39 11.59 33.16 -36.24
C THR A 39 12.04 31.83 -35.66
N GLN A 40 11.32 31.31 -34.63
CA GLN A 40 11.60 30.02 -33.98
C GLN A 40 10.90 28.85 -34.69
N THR A 41 10.15 29.09 -35.74
CA THR A 41 9.45 28.03 -36.48
C THR A 41 10.33 27.42 -37.55
N GLU A 42 10.21 26.12 -37.78
CA GLU A 42 10.89 25.38 -38.82
C GLU A 42 9.92 24.60 -39.70
N ALA A 43 10.07 24.72 -41.02
CA ALA A 43 9.38 23.85 -41.96
C ALA A 43 10.03 22.47 -41.98
N LYS A 44 9.25 21.43 -41.69
CA LYS A 44 9.73 20.05 -41.63
C LYS A 44 9.35 19.21 -42.81
N GLU A 45 8.15 19.36 -43.33
CA GLU A 45 7.64 18.48 -44.39
C GLU A 45 6.49 19.16 -45.17
N LEU A 46 6.40 18.87 -46.47
CA LEU A 46 5.23 19.23 -47.28
C LEU A 46 4.63 17.95 -47.87
N GLN A 47 3.47 17.56 -47.38
CA GLN A 47 2.74 16.35 -47.82
C GLN A 47 1.33 16.69 -48.27
N LYS A 48 0.90 16.23 -49.43
CA LYS A 48 -0.48 16.36 -49.92
C LYS A 48 -1.09 17.77 -49.76
N ASN A 49 -0.31 18.82 -50.00
CA ASN A 49 -0.66 20.22 -49.81
C ASN A 49 -0.79 20.67 -48.33
N GLU A 50 -0.30 19.91 -47.37
CA GLU A 50 -0.12 20.37 -46.00
C GLU A 50 1.36 20.65 -45.72
N LEU A 51 1.69 21.89 -45.34
CA LEU A 51 3.02 22.30 -44.89
C LEU A 51 3.07 22.13 -43.37
N ILE A 52 3.88 21.18 -42.90
CA ILE A 52 4.09 20.96 -41.47
C ILE A 52 5.22 21.86 -41.00
N ILE A 53 4.90 22.74 -40.07
CA ILE A 53 5.87 23.58 -39.37
C ILE A 53 5.90 23.21 -37.89
N THR A 54 7.09 23.31 -37.28
CA THR A 54 7.28 22.99 -35.88
C THR A 54 7.68 24.20 -35.07
N ILE A 55 7.25 24.22 -33.80
CA ILE A 55 7.60 25.21 -32.81
C ILE A 55 7.85 24.52 -31.48
N GLU A 56 8.71 25.05 -30.60
CA GLU A 56 9.02 24.43 -29.32
C GLU A 56 7.89 24.58 -28.25
N SER A 57 7.25 25.76 -28.25
CA SER A 57 6.29 26.11 -27.23
C SER A 57 4.84 25.94 -27.68
N VAL A 58 4.04 25.17 -26.89
CA VAL A 58 2.60 25.00 -27.10
C VAL A 58 1.85 26.34 -27.02
N PHE A 59 2.28 27.27 -26.18
CA PHE A 59 1.68 28.59 -26.06
C PHE A 59 1.84 29.47 -27.32
N ASN A 60 2.95 29.29 -28.02
CA ASN A 60 3.24 30.05 -29.22
C ASN A 60 2.53 29.51 -30.48
N LYS A 61 1.99 28.28 -30.38
CA LYS A 61 1.27 27.63 -31.51
C LYS A 61 0.05 28.42 -31.94
N THR A 62 -0.73 28.95 -31.02
CA THR A 62 -1.95 29.73 -31.30
C THR A 62 -1.66 30.98 -32.12
N PHE A 63 -0.53 31.69 -31.86
CA PHE A 63 -0.15 32.89 -32.63
C PHE A 63 0.15 32.58 -34.10
N ILE A 64 0.71 31.42 -34.38
CA ILE A 64 1.01 30.98 -35.76
C ILE A 64 -0.27 30.46 -36.43
N GLU A 65 -1.15 29.78 -35.67
CA GLU A 65 -2.45 29.35 -36.20
C GLU A 65 -3.33 30.53 -36.55
N ASP A 66 -3.32 31.61 -35.78
CA ASP A 66 -4.06 32.84 -36.07
C ASP A 66 -3.53 33.57 -37.32
N ALA A 67 -2.23 33.47 -37.56
CA ALA A 67 -1.60 34.07 -38.76
C ALA A 67 -1.55 33.10 -39.96
N SER A 68 -2.09 31.89 -39.87
CA SER A 68 -1.91 30.82 -40.86
C SER A 68 -2.39 31.22 -42.26
N GLU A 69 -3.52 31.91 -42.38
CA GLU A 69 -4.11 32.35 -43.65
C GLU A 69 -3.14 33.30 -44.42
N GLN A 70 -2.56 34.25 -43.69
CA GLN A 70 -1.60 35.19 -44.29
C GLN A 70 -0.27 34.49 -44.64
N LEU A 71 0.19 33.60 -43.80
CA LEU A 71 1.41 32.81 -44.05
C LEU A 71 1.23 31.85 -45.22
N GLU A 72 0.05 31.29 -45.45
CA GLU A 72 -0.29 30.46 -46.61
C GLU A 72 -0.23 31.26 -47.91
N ASP A 73 -0.74 32.49 -47.90
CA ASP A 73 -0.68 33.40 -49.05
C ASP A 73 0.76 33.77 -49.38
N PHE A 74 1.56 34.18 -48.41
CA PHE A 74 2.98 34.48 -48.65
C PHE A 74 3.80 33.25 -49.05
N PHE A 75 3.49 32.07 -48.50
CA PHE A 75 4.12 30.82 -48.89
C PHE A 75 3.82 30.49 -50.36
N TYR A 76 2.58 30.72 -50.79
CA TYR A 76 2.18 30.54 -52.17
C TYR A 76 2.92 31.52 -53.10
N GLU A 77 3.05 32.78 -52.71
CA GLU A 77 3.80 33.79 -53.52
C GLU A 77 5.28 33.44 -53.67
N VAL A 78 5.90 32.85 -52.64
CA VAL A 78 7.32 32.50 -52.63
C VAL A 78 7.59 31.18 -53.34
N SER A 79 6.79 30.17 -53.09
CA SER A 79 7.02 28.79 -53.54
C SER A 79 6.27 28.41 -54.84
N GLY A 80 5.17 29.13 -55.15
CA GLY A 80 4.23 28.74 -56.19
C GLY A 80 3.36 27.52 -55.81
N ILE A 81 3.45 27.04 -54.57
CA ILE A 81 2.78 25.83 -54.10
C ILE A 81 1.64 26.23 -53.14
N LYS A 82 0.42 25.86 -53.49
CA LYS A 82 -0.73 26.07 -52.57
C LYS A 82 -0.71 25.01 -51.51
N ALA A 83 -0.45 25.40 -50.26
CA ALA A 83 -0.40 24.51 -49.11
C ALA A 83 -1.14 25.13 -47.92
N THR A 84 -1.78 24.29 -47.11
CA THR A 84 -2.31 24.66 -45.80
C THR A 84 -1.26 24.44 -44.74
N ILE A 85 -1.13 25.39 -43.80
CA ILE A 85 -0.12 25.33 -42.77
C ILE A 85 -0.67 24.55 -41.58
N LYS A 86 0.05 23.49 -41.18
CA LYS A 86 -0.24 22.71 -39.99
C LYS A 86 0.84 22.92 -38.95
N VAL A 87 0.48 23.57 -37.87
CA VAL A 87 1.41 23.87 -36.77
C VAL A 87 1.43 22.72 -35.78
N MET A 88 2.63 22.26 -35.46
CA MET A 88 2.85 21.19 -34.48
C MET A 88 3.97 21.59 -33.52
N THR A 89 3.95 21.07 -32.30
CA THR A 89 5.15 21.15 -31.49
C THR A 89 6.23 20.19 -32.01
N THR A 90 7.50 20.50 -31.75
CA THR A 90 8.60 19.61 -32.09
C THR A 90 8.37 18.20 -31.59
N GLN A 91 7.79 18.08 -30.40
CA GLN A 91 7.47 16.82 -29.74
C GLN A 91 6.31 16.06 -30.42
N GLU A 92 5.27 16.78 -30.88
CA GLU A 92 4.17 16.21 -31.67
C GLU A 92 4.67 15.67 -33.04
N TYR A 93 5.56 16.42 -33.70
CA TYR A 93 6.15 16.02 -34.99
C TYR A 93 7.06 14.79 -34.86
N GLU A 94 7.91 14.74 -33.82
CA GLU A 94 8.75 13.58 -33.55
C GLU A 94 7.91 12.32 -33.28
N ASN A 95 6.84 12.47 -32.51
CA ASN A 95 5.93 11.36 -32.23
C ASN A 95 5.18 10.88 -33.47
N MET A 96 4.78 11.80 -34.35
CA MET A 96 4.16 11.47 -35.67
C MET A 96 5.11 10.70 -36.57
N ASN A 97 6.40 11.06 -36.60
CA ASN A 97 7.40 10.39 -37.41
C ASN A 97 7.89 9.06 -36.86
N LYS A 98 7.80 8.86 -35.54
CA LYS A 98 7.99 7.52 -34.94
C LYS A 98 6.92 6.52 -35.38
N VAL A 99 5.75 7.01 -35.79
CA VAL A 99 4.64 6.17 -36.33
C VAL A 99 4.81 5.89 -37.83
N LYS A 100 5.63 6.70 -38.60
CA LYS A 100 5.83 6.55 -40.06
C LYS A 100 7.09 5.75 -40.46
N ALA A 101 7.89 5.26 -39.54
CA ALA A 101 8.92 4.28 -39.85
C ALA A 101 8.25 3.04 -40.46
N PRO A 102 8.82 2.42 -41.55
CA PRO A 102 8.23 1.23 -42.13
C PRO A 102 8.06 0.23 -40.99
N VAL A 103 6.87 -0.39 -40.93
CA VAL A 103 6.64 -1.56 -40.15
C VAL A 103 7.58 -2.65 -40.66
N VAL A 104 8.84 -2.59 -40.24
CA VAL A 104 9.54 -3.81 -39.91
C VAL A 104 8.61 -4.39 -38.84
N GLU A 105 8.06 -5.56 -39.11
CA GLU A 105 7.61 -6.41 -38.03
C GLU A 105 8.77 -6.49 -37.02
N VAL A 106 8.89 -5.46 -36.19
CA VAL A 106 9.39 -5.62 -34.86
C VAL A 106 8.34 -6.59 -34.31
N LYS A 107 8.65 -7.89 -34.32
CA LYS A 107 8.16 -8.74 -33.24
C LYS A 107 8.19 -7.80 -32.07
N GLU A 108 7.00 -7.45 -31.55
CA GLU A 108 6.91 -6.93 -30.20
C GLU A 108 7.87 -7.82 -29.43
N GLU A 109 9.08 -7.33 -29.18
CA GLU A 109 9.74 -7.72 -27.97
C GLU A 109 8.64 -7.40 -26.97
N ILE A 110 7.96 -8.42 -26.54
CA ILE A 110 7.15 -8.42 -25.34
C ILE A 110 8.12 -7.82 -24.37
N ASP A 111 7.92 -6.51 -24.13
CA ASP A 111 8.68 -5.76 -23.13
C ASP A 111 8.36 -6.59 -21.89
N ASP A 112 9.31 -7.44 -21.51
CA ASP A 112 9.18 -8.38 -20.38
C ASP A 112 9.24 -7.54 -19.11
N PHE A 113 8.31 -6.56 -19.09
CA PHE A 113 8.11 -5.67 -17.98
C PHE A 113 7.38 -6.46 -16.92
N ASP A 114 8.19 -7.11 -16.10
CA ASP A 114 7.68 -7.83 -14.94
C ASP A 114 7.08 -6.83 -13.96
N ASP A 115 5.75 -6.88 -13.84
CA ASP A 115 4.99 -6.04 -12.94
C ASP A 115 5.05 -6.52 -11.48
N HIS A 116 5.59 -7.74 -11.24
CA HIS A 116 5.71 -8.40 -9.94
C HIS A 116 4.40 -8.56 -9.17
N LEU A 117 3.25 -8.50 -9.84
CA LEU A 117 1.94 -8.66 -9.22
C LEU A 117 1.62 -10.12 -8.93
N SER A 118 1.08 -10.40 -7.74
CA SER A 118 0.47 -11.69 -7.43
C SER A 118 -0.94 -11.76 -7.99
N ALA A 119 -1.17 -12.66 -8.95
CA ALA A 119 -2.46 -12.80 -9.63
C ALA A 119 -3.62 -13.20 -8.70
N GLU A 120 -3.32 -13.85 -7.57
CA GLU A 120 -4.32 -14.31 -6.60
C GLU A 120 -4.86 -13.18 -5.72
N LEU A 121 -4.11 -12.10 -5.57
CA LEU A 121 -4.47 -10.99 -4.70
C LEU A 121 -5.33 -9.98 -5.46
N THR A 122 -6.63 -10.23 -5.49
CA THR A 122 -7.64 -9.42 -6.20
C THR A 122 -8.65 -8.81 -5.23
N PHE A 123 -9.43 -7.83 -5.69
CA PHE A 123 -10.57 -7.32 -4.89
C PHE A 123 -11.62 -8.39 -4.61
N ASP A 124 -11.82 -9.35 -5.53
CA ASP A 124 -12.79 -10.45 -5.36
C ASP A 124 -12.34 -11.39 -4.24
N ASN A 125 -11.03 -11.54 -4.03
CA ASN A 125 -10.46 -12.36 -2.98
C ASN A 125 -10.27 -11.61 -1.65
N PHE A 126 -10.47 -10.30 -1.62
CA PHE A 126 -10.38 -9.50 -0.40
C PHE A 126 -11.69 -9.53 0.38
N VAL A 127 -11.64 -9.93 1.65
CA VAL A 127 -12.81 -9.92 2.53
C VAL A 127 -12.99 -8.55 3.14
N VAL A 128 -14.19 -7.98 2.93
CA VAL A 128 -14.51 -6.62 3.41
C VAL A 128 -15.30 -6.69 4.70
N GLY A 129 -14.82 -6.00 5.72
CA GLY A 129 -15.47 -5.79 7.01
C GLY A 129 -15.44 -4.31 7.39
N ASN A 130 -15.93 -3.98 8.60
CA ASN A 130 -15.90 -2.58 9.08
C ASN A 130 -14.47 -2.06 9.22
N CYS A 131 -13.55 -2.92 9.65
CA CYS A 131 -12.14 -2.61 9.88
C CYS A 131 -11.37 -2.16 8.62
N ASN A 132 -11.79 -2.55 7.43
CA ASN A 132 -11.05 -2.32 6.18
C ASN A 132 -11.88 -1.72 5.03
N ARG A 133 -13.17 -1.48 5.23
CA ARG A 133 -14.10 -0.99 4.18
C ARG A 133 -13.66 0.33 3.58
N ILE A 134 -13.17 1.26 4.39
CA ILE A 134 -12.71 2.57 3.90
C ILE A 134 -11.46 2.39 3.02
N ALA A 135 -10.52 1.54 3.45
CA ALA A 135 -9.30 1.25 2.70
C ALA A 135 -9.60 0.54 1.37
N GLN A 136 -10.51 -0.44 1.38
CA GLN A 136 -10.95 -1.13 0.18
C GLN A 136 -11.65 -0.17 -0.80
N ASN A 137 -12.54 0.71 -0.34
CA ASN A 137 -13.20 1.69 -1.19
C ASN A 137 -12.22 2.72 -1.77
N ALA A 138 -11.23 3.18 -0.99
CA ALA A 138 -10.17 4.07 -1.47
C ALA A 138 -9.30 3.37 -2.53
N ALA A 139 -8.91 2.12 -2.29
CA ALA A 139 -8.16 1.30 -3.23
C ALA A 139 -8.94 1.09 -4.54
N LEU A 140 -10.22 0.77 -4.46
CA LEU A 140 -11.09 0.60 -5.63
C LEU A 140 -11.28 1.91 -6.41
N ALA A 141 -11.45 3.05 -5.72
CA ALA A 141 -11.56 4.36 -6.37
C ALA A 141 -10.30 4.71 -7.17
N VAL A 142 -9.12 4.44 -6.61
CA VAL A 142 -7.82 4.62 -7.29
C VAL A 142 -7.67 3.66 -8.46
N ALA A 143 -8.10 2.41 -8.32
CA ALA A 143 -8.04 1.43 -9.40
C ALA A 143 -8.99 1.76 -10.57
N LEU A 144 -10.18 2.30 -10.26
CA LEU A 144 -11.17 2.74 -11.25
C LEU A 144 -10.70 3.97 -12.03
N LYS A 145 -10.07 4.92 -11.36
CA LYS A 145 -9.61 6.19 -11.94
C LYS A 145 -8.25 6.58 -11.33
N PRO A 146 -7.15 6.02 -11.84
CA PRO A 146 -5.81 6.38 -11.39
C PRO A 146 -5.56 7.90 -11.51
N GLY A 147 -4.92 8.47 -10.48
CA GLY A 147 -4.65 9.91 -10.36
C GLY A 147 -5.65 10.68 -9.50
N THR A 148 -6.80 10.10 -9.11
CA THR A 148 -7.83 10.79 -8.31
C THR A 148 -7.36 11.09 -6.89
N TYR A 149 -6.73 10.11 -6.22
CA TYR A 149 -6.14 10.25 -4.89
C TYR A 149 -4.67 9.88 -4.98
N ASN A 150 -3.78 10.87 -5.01
CA ASN A 150 -2.37 10.66 -5.31
C ASN A 150 -1.45 11.46 -4.39
N PRO A 151 -0.64 10.80 -3.55
CA PRO A 151 -0.60 9.35 -3.36
C PRO A 151 -1.80 8.81 -2.57
N LEU A 152 -2.10 7.51 -2.72
CA LEU A 152 -2.87 6.76 -1.74
C LEU A 152 -1.89 6.12 -0.76
N PHE A 153 -2.04 6.42 0.53
CA PHE A 153 -1.20 5.89 1.60
C PHE A 153 -2.03 5.01 2.52
N LEU A 154 -1.74 3.70 2.51
CA LEU A 154 -2.41 2.71 3.35
C LEU A 154 -1.49 2.33 4.51
N HIS A 155 -1.95 2.46 5.75
CA HIS A 155 -1.16 2.03 6.89
C HIS A 155 -1.95 1.13 7.83
N SER A 156 -1.25 0.21 8.47
CA SER A 156 -1.80 -0.69 9.48
C SER A 156 -0.69 -1.48 10.14
N ASN A 157 -0.99 -2.14 11.24
CA ASN A 157 -0.12 -3.19 11.77
C ASN A 157 0.19 -4.24 10.70
N SER A 158 1.22 -5.06 10.92
CA SER A 158 1.58 -6.15 10.01
C SER A 158 0.42 -7.14 9.88
N GLY A 159 0.31 -7.80 8.71
CA GLY A 159 -0.65 -8.91 8.51
C GLY A 159 -2.11 -8.51 8.28
N LEU A 160 -2.46 -7.23 8.09
CA LEU A 160 -3.85 -6.77 7.94
C LEU A 160 -4.32 -6.58 6.47
N GLY A 161 -3.56 -7.06 5.49
CA GLY A 161 -3.99 -7.07 4.09
C GLY A 161 -3.54 -5.87 3.25
N LYS A 162 -2.55 -5.05 3.69
CA LYS A 162 -1.96 -3.95 2.90
C LYS A 162 -1.46 -4.42 1.53
N THR A 163 -0.60 -5.42 1.53
CA THR A 163 -0.04 -6.05 0.31
C THR A 163 -1.13 -6.59 -0.61
N HIS A 164 -2.21 -7.15 -0.04
CA HIS A 164 -3.35 -7.63 -0.81
C HIS A 164 -4.03 -6.48 -1.55
N LEU A 165 -4.38 -5.39 -0.88
CA LEU A 165 -5.02 -4.23 -1.51
C LEU A 165 -4.10 -3.59 -2.57
N LEU A 166 -2.79 -3.55 -2.33
CA LEU A 166 -1.81 -3.04 -3.29
C LEU A 166 -1.85 -3.86 -4.59
N ASN A 167 -1.75 -5.19 -4.48
CA ASN A 167 -1.84 -6.09 -5.63
C ASN A 167 -3.22 -6.05 -6.30
N ALA A 168 -4.30 -5.95 -5.52
CA ALA A 168 -5.66 -5.86 -6.05
C ALA A 168 -5.84 -4.61 -6.94
N ILE A 169 -5.28 -3.46 -6.53
CA ILE A 169 -5.23 -2.26 -7.37
C ILE A 169 -4.50 -2.56 -8.68
N GLY A 170 -3.31 -3.13 -8.62
CA GLY A 170 -2.50 -3.45 -9.78
C GLY A 170 -3.21 -4.39 -10.76
N ASN A 171 -3.73 -5.50 -10.24
CA ASN A 171 -4.46 -6.50 -11.04
C ASN A 171 -5.70 -5.90 -11.70
N TYR A 172 -6.45 -5.06 -10.98
CA TYR A 172 -7.62 -4.40 -11.52
C TYR A 172 -7.25 -3.41 -12.64
N VAL A 173 -6.23 -2.56 -12.43
CA VAL A 173 -5.76 -1.61 -13.45
C VAL A 173 -5.23 -2.35 -14.67
N LYS A 174 -4.45 -3.42 -14.50
CA LYS A 174 -3.91 -4.26 -15.59
C LYS A 174 -5.05 -4.82 -16.44
N LYS A 175 -6.10 -5.33 -15.80
CA LYS A 175 -7.27 -5.90 -16.50
C LYS A 175 -8.08 -4.82 -17.23
N LYS A 176 -8.29 -3.67 -16.60
CA LYS A 176 -9.18 -2.61 -17.15
C LYS A 176 -8.47 -1.71 -18.15
N PHE A 177 -7.17 -1.51 -18.03
CA PHE A 177 -6.36 -0.62 -18.84
C PHE A 177 -5.11 -1.35 -19.37
N PRO A 178 -5.23 -2.27 -20.36
CA PRO A 178 -4.13 -3.15 -20.80
C PRO A 178 -2.87 -2.42 -21.30
N GLY A 179 -2.98 -1.14 -21.68
CA GLY A 179 -1.83 -0.35 -22.14
C GLY A 179 -1.07 0.37 -21.03
N LYS A 180 -1.51 0.27 -19.76
CA LYS A 180 -0.83 0.93 -18.64
C LYS A 180 0.26 0.04 -18.05
N ARG A 181 1.42 0.66 -17.79
CA ARG A 181 2.54 0.01 -17.09
C ARG A 181 2.34 0.15 -15.59
N ILE A 182 2.25 -0.98 -14.91
CA ILE A 182 2.10 -1.07 -13.45
C ILE A 182 3.35 -1.73 -12.89
N LEU A 183 3.92 -1.19 -11.84
CA LEU A 183 5.04 -1.79 -11.13
C LEU A 183 4.70 -1.93 -9.65
N TYR A 184 4.69 -3.17 -9.17
CA TYR A 184 4.71 -3.48 -7.75
C TYR A 184 6.15 -3.72 -7.31
N THR A 185 6.54 -3.14 -6.19
CA THR A 185 7.81 -3.41 -5.54
C THR A 185 7.68 -3.22 -4.04
N ASN A 186 8.46 -3.93 -3.25
CA ASN A 186 8.64 -3.57 -1.85
C ASN A 186 9.81 -2.59 -1.71
N ALA A 187 9.79 -1.81 -0.64
CA ALA A 187 10.80 -0.76 -0.41
C ALA A 187 12.22 -1.32 -0.23
N GLU A 188 12.37 -2.54 0.26
CA GLU A 188 13.67 -3.20 0.39
C GLU A 188 14.25 -3.59 -0.97
N ALA A 189 13.42 -4.17 -1.86
CA ALA A 189 13.81 -4.47 -3.24
C ALA A 189 14.19 -3.20 -4.00
N PHE A 190 13.42 -2.10 -3.84
CA PHE A 190 13.76 -0.80 -4.42
C PHE A 190 15.15 -0.32 -4.00
N VAL A 191 15.48 -0.45 -2.72
CA VAL A 191 16.80 -0.07 -2.19
C VAL A 191 17.90 -0.95 -2.79
N ASN A 192 17.67 -2.26 -2.86
CA ASN A 192 18.65 -3.20 -3.41
C ASN A 192 18.87 -2.95 -4.90
N ASP A 193 17.79 -2.77 -5.69
CA ASP A 193 17.86 -2.42 -7.12
C ASP A 193 18.67 -1.12 -7.34
N TYR A 194 18.45 -0.13 -6.48
CA TYR A 194 19.18 1.15 -6.58
C TYR A 194 20.68 0.99 -6.26
N VAL A 195 21.02 0.28 -5.20
CA VAL A 195 22.43 0.03 -4.81
C VAL A 195 23.14 -0.77 -5.90
N GLU A 196 22.49 -1.80 -6.44
CA GLU A 196 23.03 -2.58 -7.56
C GLU A 196 23.23 -1.73 -8.82
N ALA A 197 22.27 -0.87 -9.14
CA ALA A 197 22.35 0.04 -10.27
C ALA A 197 23.53 1.03 -10.17
N ILE A 198 23.87 1.48 -8.95
CA ILE A 198 25.07 2.29 -8.71
C ILE A 198 26.33 1.44 -8.94
N GLY A 199 26.40 0.25 -8.35
CA GLY A 199 27.56 -0.64 -8.47
C GLY A 199 27.87 -1.05 -9.90
N ASN A 200 26.82 -1.26 -10.71
CA ASN A 200 26.94 -1.70 -12.10
C ASN A 200 26.92 -0.55 -13.14
N ASN A 201 26.88 0.72 -12.73
CA ASN A 201 26.71 1.89 -13.59
C ASN A 201 25.44 1.85 -14.49
N THR A 202 24.36 1.23 -14.01
CA THR A 202 23.08 1.05 -14.75
C THR A 202 21.95 1.95 -14.23
N ILE A 203 22.28 3.07 -13.59
CA ILE A 203 21.31 4.06 -13.04
C ILE A 203 20.31 4.54 -14.11
N ALA A 204 20.74 4.67 -15.38
CA ALA A 204 19.86 5.06 -16.46
C ALA A 204 18.73 4.04 -16.71
N THR A 205 19.03 2.75 -16.62
CA THR A 205 18.05 1.65 -16.74
C THR A 205 17.10 1.61 -15.54
N PHE A 206 17.64 1.74 -14.32
CA PHE A 206 16.84 1.88 -13.11
C PHE A 206 15.85 3.06 -13.21
N ASN A 207 16.33 4.25 -13.57
CA ASN A 207 15.47 5.40 -13.75
C ASN A 207 14.39 5.18 -14.82
N ARG A 208 14.75 4.54 -15.95
CA ARG A 208 13.79 4.22 -17.02
C ARG A 208 12.69 3.30 -16.49
N ARG A 209 13.04 2.25 -15.76
CA ARG A 209 12.09 1.29 -15.17
C ARG A 209 11.08 1.99 -14.27
N TYR A 210 11.54 2.75 -13.28
CA TYR A 210 10.67 3.35 -12.27
C TYR A 210 9.93 4.61 -12.72
N ARG A 211 10.44 5.35 -13.73
CA ARG A 211 9.79 6.57 -14.24
C ARG A 211 8.84 6.32 -15.40
N SER A 212 8.94 5.17 -16.08
CA SER A 212 8.07 4.84 -17.22
C SER A 212 6.71 4.28 -16.83
N VAL A 213 6.47 4.00 -15.55
CA VAL A 213 5.23 3.39 -15.08
C VAL A 213 4.07 4.39 -15.02
N ASP A 214 2.85 3.89 -15.19
CA ASP A 214 1.62 4.66 -15.00
C ASP A 214 1.08 4.52 -13.58
N VAL A 215 1.39 3.40 -12.92
CA VAL A 215 1.01 3.10 -11.54
C VAL A 215 2.20 2.49 -10.81
N LEU A 216 2.67 3.18 -9.78
CA LEU A 216 3.70 2.68 -8.87
C LEU A 216 3.04 2.21 -7.58
N LEU A 217 3.23 0.95 -7.25
CA LEU A 217 2.75 0.30 -6.03
C LEU A 217 3.98 -0.06 -5.19
N ILE A 218 4.16 0.64 -4.07
CA ILE A 218 5.31 0.40 -3.20
C ILE A 218 4.86 -0.07 -1.82
N ASP A 219 5.34 -1.25 -1.43
CA ASP A 219 4.99 -1.89 -0.18
C ASP A 219 6.05 -1.61 0.89
N ASP A 220 5.59 -1.45 2.13
CA ASP A 220 6.41 -1.32 3.33
C ASP A 220 7.48 -0.21 3.24
N ILE A 221 7.05 1.02 2.94
CA ILE A 221 7.91 2.19 2.71
C ILE A 221 8.86 2.50 3.87
N GLN A 222 8.56 2.05 5.09
CA GLN A 222 9.42 2.24 6.26
C GLN A 222 10.83 1.66 6.08
N PHE A 223 11.04 0.69 5.18
CA PHE A 223 12.36 0.10 4.93
C PHE A 223 13.30 1.00 4.11
N ILE A 224 12.82 2.11 3.53
CA ILE A 224 13.68 3.14 2.92
C ILE A 224 14.28 4.07 4.00
N ALA A 225 13.67 4.14 5.20
CA ALA A 225 14.10 5.04 6.26
C ALA A 225 15.59 4.85 6.63
N ASN A 226 16.28 5.95 6.95
CA ASN A 226 17.71 6.03 7.25
C ASN A 226 18.67 5.62 6.09
N LYS A 227 18.17 5.50 4.85
CA LYS A 227 18.97 5.21 3.66
C LYS A 227 18.97 6.44 2.74
N GLU A 228 19.79 7.43 3.08
CA GLU A 228 19.79 8.78 2.47
C GLU A 228 19.76 8.77 0.93
N GLY A 229 20.68 8.05 0.29
CA GLY A 229 20.72 7.98 -1.18
C GLY A 229 19.47 7.37 -1.81
N SER A 230 18.90 6.34 -1.17
CA SER A 230 17.66 5.70 -1.65
C SER A 230 16.43 6.58 -1.41
N MET A 231 16.38 7.31 -0.28
CA MET A 231 15.32 8.29 -0.02
C MET A 231 15.34 9.44 -1.03
N GLU A 232 16.53 9.96 -1.37
CA GLU A 232 16.69 11.01 -2.36
C GLU A 232 16.24 10.51 -3.76
N MET A 233 16.66 9.31 -4.15
CA MET A 233 16.26 8.72 -5.42
C MET A 233 14.74 8.49 -5.46
N PHE A 234 14.17 7.94 -4.40
CA PHE A 234 12.73 7.75 -4.30
C PHE A 234 11.96 9.08 -4.38
N PHE A 235 12.44 10.13 -3.70
CA PHE A 235 11.84 11.45 -3.77
C PHE A 235 11.82 12.00 -5.20
N ASN A 236 12.92 11.82 -5.96
CA ASN A 236 13.02 12.25 -7.35
C ASN A 236 12.04 11.49 -8.26
N ILE A 237 11.92 10.16 -8.09
CA ILE A 237 10.96 9.33 -8.84
C ILE A 237 9.52 9.73 -8.47
N PHE A 238 9.24 9.86 -7.17
CA PHE A 238 7.92 10.26 -6.68
C PHE A 238 7.46 11.59 -7.31
N ASN A 239 8.32 12.63 -7.28
CA ASN A 239 7.99 13.91 -7.88
C ASN A 239 7.76 13.80 -9.39
N THR A 240 8.59 13.04 -10.10
CA THR A 240 8.44 12.84 -11.56
C THR A 240 7.09 12.20 -11.88
N LEU A 241 6.71 11.14 -11.16
CA LEU A 241 5.44 10.46 -11.37
C LEU A 241 4.25 11.34 -11.00
N GLN A 242 4.32 12.05 -9.87
CA GLN A 242 3.25 12.92 -9.40
C GLN A 242 3.00 14.07 -10.37
N HIS A 243 4.06 14.75 -10.87
CA HIS A 243 3.93 15.83 -11.85
C HIS A 243 3.38 15.33 -13.20
N SER A 244 3.66 14.10 -13.56
CA SER A 244 3.13 13.47 -14.78
C SER A 244 1.72 12.89 -14.60
N GLY A 245 1.06 13.14 -13.48
CA GLY A 245 -0.28 12.62 -13.19
C GLY A 245 -0.35 11.08 -13.05
N LYS A 246 0.79 10.42 -12.83
CA LYS A 246 0.89 8.98 -12.62
C LYS A 246 0.49 8.62 -11.20
N GLN A 247 -0.18 7.48 -11.01
CA GLN A 247 -0.65 7.04 -9.70
C GLN A 247 0.48 6.45 -8.87
N ILE A 248 0.52 6.85 -7.59
CA ILE A 248 1.40 6.25 -6.59
C ILE A 248 0.53 5.71 -5.45
N VAL A 249 0.78 4.46 -5.05
CA VAL A 249 0.16 3.83 -3.87
C VAL A 249 1.26 3.34 -2.96
N ILE A 250 1.16 3.66 -1.69
CA ILE A 250 2.20 3.39 -0.69
C ILE A 250 1.57 2.65 0.48
N THR A 251 2.25 1.63 0.99
CA THR A 251 1.88 1.02 2.27
C THR A 251 2.94 1.22 3.34
N SER A 252 2.53 1.14 4.58
CA SER A 252 3.41 1.23 5.75
C SER A 252 2.82 0.52 6.97
N ASP A 253 3.68 0.19 7.94
CA ASP A 253 3.28 -0.26 9.27
C ASP A 253 2.83 0.89 10.18
N LYS A 254 3.13 2.16 9.81
CA LYS A 254 2.85 3.37 10.60
C LYS A 254 2.30 4.49 9.72
N PRO A 255 1.54 5.42 10.30
CA PRO A 255 1.13 6.62 9.59
C PRO A 255 2.35 7.47 9.20
N PRO A 256 2.26 8.34 8.15
CA PRO A 256 3.38 9.12 7.66
C PRO A 256 4.11 9.95 8.74
N VAL A 257 3.39 10.46 9.73
CA VAL A 257 3.93 11.31 10.81
C VAL A 257 4.80 10.54 11.81
N GLU A 258 4.66 9.22 11.87
CA GLU A 258 5.38 8.33 12.78
C GLU A 258 6.56 7.61 12.11
N LEU A 259 6.82 7.86 10.82
CA LEU A 259 7.94 7.26 10.08
C LEU A 259 9.28 7.85 10.55
N LYS A 260 9.86 7.26 11.57
CA LYS A 260 11.16 7.67 12.09
C LYS A 260 12.28 7.42 11.07
N GLY A 261 13.18 8.39 10.90
CA GLY A 261 14.28 8.29 9.93
C GLY A 261 13.88 8.56 8.46
N MET A 262 12.60 8.92 8.22
CA MET A 262 12.15 9.41 6.93
C MET A 262 12.31 10.92 6.84
N GLU A 263 12.77 11.43 5.70
CA GLU A 263 12.91 12.86 5.47
C GLU A 263 11.58 13.59 5.49
N ASN A 264 11.53 14.77 6.14
CA ASN A 264 10.31 15.59 6.25
C ASN A 264 9.66 15.92 4.91
N ARG A 265 10.45 16.07 3.84
CA ARG A 265 9.93 16.34 2.49
C ARG A 265 9.11 15.16 1.95
N LEU A 266 9.53 13.91 2.19
CA LEU A 266 8.77 12.71 1.83
C LEU A 266 7.50 12.57 2.68
N VAL A 267 7.61 12.74 4.00
CA VAL A 267 6.46 12.71 4.92
C VAL A 267 5.40 13.72 4.50
N SER A 268 5.82 14.95 4.12
CA SER A 268 4.91 15.99 3.62
C SER A 268 4.18 15.55 2.34
N ARG A 269 4.91 14.92 1.41
CA ARG A 269 4.34 14.40 0.16
C ARG A 269 3.35 13.27 0.40
N PHE A 270 3.65 12.35 1.31
CA PHE A 270 2.73 11.25 1.66
C PHE A 270 1.41 11.77 2.24
N ARG A 271 1.46 12.83 3.03
CA ARG A 271 0.28 13.49 3.62
C ARG A 271 -0.53 14.33 2.62
N GLN A 272 0.03 14.69 1.48
CA GLN A 272 -0.66 15.49 0.47
C GLN A 272 -1.83 14.74 -0.17
N GLY A 273 -1.74 13.40 -0.23
CA GLY A 273 -2.76 12.54 -0.79
C GLY A 273 -3.78 12.04 0.25
N LEU A 274 -4.35 10.89 -0.02
CA LEU A 274 -5.31 10.23 0.86
C LEU A 274 -4.58 9.22 1.75
N THR A 275 -4.64 9.40 3.06
CA THR A 275 -4.11 8.44 4.05
C THR A 275 -5.27 7.68 4.68
N VAL A 276 -5.20 6.35 4.68
CA VAL A 276 -6.24 5.46 5.21
C VAL A 276 -5.63 4.38 6.09
N THR A 277 -6.29 4.10 7.20
CA THR A 277 -5.94 3.03 8.15
C THR A 277 -6.71 1.75 7.84
N ILE A 278 -6.09 0.60 8.10
CA ILE A 278 -6.75 -0.70 8.18
C ILE A 278 -6.61 -1.16 9.63
N ASP A 279 -7.75 -1.44 10.27
CA ASP A 279 -7.80 -1.88 11.65
C ASP A 279 -7.83 -3.41 11.75
N ASN A 280 -7.69 -3.95 12.97
CA ASN A 280 -7.78 -5.37 13.23
C ASN A 280 -9.18 -5.89 12.89
N PRO A 281 -9.30 -7.11 12.34
CA PRO A 281 -10.59 -7.67 12.00
C PRO A 281 -11.43 -7.95 13.26
N GLU A 282 -12.70 -7.54 13.20
CA GLU A 282 -13.71 -7.98 14.17
C GLU A 282 -14.01 -9.47 13.95
N PHE A 283 -14.60 -10.12 14.97
CA PHE A 283 -14.92 -11.56 14.94
C PHE A 283 -15.58 -12.01 13.63
N GLU A 284 -16.63 -11.32 13.18
CA GLU A 284 -17.35 -11.67 11.96
C GLU A 284 -16.46 -11.56 10.70
N THR A 285 -15.60 -10.54 10.66
CA THR A 285 -14.65 -10.35 9.56
C THR A 285 -13.56 -11.44 9.58
N ALA A 286 -13.04 -11.76 10.76
CA ALA A 286 -12.05 -12.83 10.95
C ALA A 286 -12.63 -14.18 10.52
N LYS A 287 -13.86 -14.51 10.93
CA LYS A 287 -14.56 -15.73 10.52
C LYS A 287 -14.80 -15.80 9.01
N ALA A 288 -15.17 -14.67 8.38
CA ALA A 288 -15.34 -14.61 6.93
C ALA A 288 -14.01 -14.80 6.18
N ILE A 289 -12.90 -14.25 6.70
CA ILE A 289 -11.55 -14.47 6.18
C ILE A 289 -11.16 -15.95 6.26
N LEU A 290 -11.40 -16.58 7.42
CA LEU A 290 -11.14 -18.01 7.62
C LEU A 290 -11.90 -18.87 6.61
N LYS A 291 -13.21 -18.65 6.45
CA LYS A 291 -14.02 -19.37 5.46
C LYS A 291 -13.45 -19.25 4.05
N LYS A 292 -13.14 -18.03 3.62
CA LYS A 292 -12.56 -17.78 2.30
C LYS A 292 -11.19 -18.42 2.10
N LYS A 293 -10.35 -18.44 3.14
CA LYS A 293 -9.05 -19.11 3.11
C LYS A 293 -9.15 -20.63 3.06
N ILE A 294 -10.12 -21.21 3.75
CA ILE A 294 -10.42 -22.64 3.72
C ILE A 294 -10.95 -23.05 2.34
N GLU A 295 -11.90 -22.30 1.80
CA GLU A 295 -12.43 -22.51 0.44
C GLU A 295 -11.33 -22.48 -0.63
N SER A 296 -10.41 -21.53 -0.54
CA SER A 296 -9.29 -21.40 -1.50
C SER A 296 -8.30 -22.57 -1.46
N ARG A 297 -8.24 -23.32 -0.36
CA ARG A 297 -7.34 -24.47 -0.18
C ARG A 297 -7.92 -25.80 -0.68
N MET A 298 -9.16 -25.80 -1.23
CA MET A 298 -9.83 -27.00 -1.75
C MET A 298 -9.81 -28.17 -0.76
N ILE A 299 -10.24 -27.92 0.48
CA ILE A 299 -10.22 -28.92 1.55
C ILE A 299 -11.40 -29.87 1.36
N ASP A 300 -11.13 -31.18 1.25
CA ASP A 300 -12.13 -32.22 0.93
C ASP A 300 -12.93 -32.71 2.14
N TYR A 301 -12.73 -32.16 3.33
CA TYR A 301 -13.42 -32.55 4.56
C TYR A 301 -14.01 -31.36 5.29
N PRO A 302 -15.20 -31.53 5.90
CA PRO A 302 -15.85 -30.44 6.61
C PRO A 302 -15.10 -30.06 7.89
N ILE A 303 -15.15 -28.77 8.19
CA ILE A 303 -14.67 -28.18 9.44
C ILE A 303 -15.89 -27.63 10.16
N ASP A 304 -16.08 -28.00 11.42
CA ASP A 304 -17.23 -27.56 12.20
C ASP A 304 -17.20 -26.03 12.42
N GLU A 305 -18.38 -25.41 12.39
CA GLU A 305 -18.50 -23.95 12.60
C GLU A 305 -17.89 -23.51 13.95
N GLU A 306 -18.00 -24.34 14.97
CA GLU A 306 -17.42 -24.10 16.30
C GLU A 306 -15.90 -23.97 16.27
N VAL A 307 -15.21 -24.69 15.37
CA VAL A 307 -13.76 -24.56 15.13
C VAL A 307 -13.42 -23.20 14.53
N LEU A 308 -14.22 -22.74 13.56
CA LEU A 308 -14.06 -21.42 12.96
C LEU A 308 -14.28 -20.32 13.99
N ASP A 309 -15.29 -20.47 14.84
CA ASP A 309 -15.58 -19.55 15.94
C ASP A 309 -14.45 -19.51 16.97
N PHE A 310 -13.90 -20.67 17.31
CA PHE A 310 -12.75 -20.78 18.17
C PHE A 310 -11.53 -20.05 17.58
N ILE A 311 -11.15 -20.35 16.34
CA ILE A 311 -10.00 -19.71 15.68
C ILE A 311 -10.22 -18.20 15.53
N ALA A 312 -11.40 -17.77 15.09
CA ALA A 312 -11.74 -16.35 14.94
C ALA A 312 -11.70 -15.58 16.27
N SER A 313 -11.96 -16.25 17.39
CA SER A 313 -11.94 -15.62 18.72
C SER A 313 -10.53 -15.52 19.30
N HIS A 314 -9.67 -16.50 19.05
CA HIS A 314 -8.37 -16.62 19.71
C HIS A 314 -7.18 -16.17 18.86
N PHE A 315 -7.30 -16.18 17.52
CA PHE A 315 -6.24 -15.86 16.57
C PHE A 315 -6.55 -14.61 15.71
N ASN A 316 -7.34 -13.68 16.23
CA ASN A 316 -7.82 -12.49 15.51
C ASN A 316 -6.88 -11.28 15.59
N LYS A 317 -5.65 -11.46 16.02
CA LYS A 317 -4.67 -10.38 16.11
C LYS A 317 -4.35 -9.80 14.71
N ASP A 318 -4.13 -10.68 13.75
CA ASP A 318 -3.99 -10.33 12.35
C ASP A 318 -4.37 -11.51 11.43
N VAL A 319 -4.39 -11.27 10.11
CA VAL A 319 -4.78 -12.31 9.14
C VAL A 319 -3.72 -13.40 9.02
N ARG A 320 -2.44 -13.12 9.31
CA ARG A 320 -1.39 -14.14 9.29
C ARG A 320 -1.55 -15.12 10.44
N ASP A 321 -1.96 -14.65 11.62
CA ASP A 321 -2.28 -15.52 12.75
C ASP A 321 -3.45 -16.46 12.40
N LEU A 322 -4.50 -15.95 11.74
CA LEU A 322 -5.61 -16.77 11.23
C LEU A 322 -5.13 -17.83 10.23
N GLU A 323 -4.28 -17.45 9.27
CA GLU A 323 -3.71 -18.36 8.29
C GLU A 323 -2.79 -19.41 8.93
N GLY A 324 -2.01 -19.00 9.92
CA GLY A 324 -1.16 -19.88 10.73
C GLY A 324 -1.97 -20.92 11.46
N ALA A 325 -3.06 -20.51 12.13
CA ALA A 325 -3.96 -21.41 12.83
C ALA A 325 -4.58 -22.44 11.88
N VAL A 326 -5.10 -22.01 10.71
CA VAL A 326 -5.61 -22.95 9.70
C VAL A 326 -4.52 -23.91 9.24
N THR A 327 -3.31 -23.44 9.01
CA THR A 327 -2.18 -24.29 8.56
C THR A 327 -1.82 -25.34 9.61
N THR A 328 -1.76 -24.94 10.88
CA THR A 328 -1.51 -25.86 12.01
C THR A 328 -2.60 -26.93 12.11
N LEU A 329 -3.87 -26.51 12.03
CA LEU A 329 -5.02 -27.42 12.11
C LEU A 329 -4.98 -28.44 10.97
N LEU A 330 -4.71 -28.01 9.74
CA LEU A 330 -4.62 -28.89 8.59
C LEU A 330 -3.42 -29.84 8.67
N PHE A 331 -2.27 -29.34 9.13
CA PHE A 331 -1.10 -30.18 9.37
C PHE A 331 -1.39 -31.26 10.41
N TYR A 332 -2.00 -30.90 11.53
CA TYR A 332 -2.37 -31.83 12.60
C TYR A 332 -3.37 -32.89 12.10
N LYS A 333 -4.35 -32.48 11.25
CA LYS A 333 -5.27 -33.41 10.59
C LYS A 333 -4.53 -34.47 9.74
N VAL A 334 -3.52 -34.05 8.99
CA VAL A 334 -2.75 -34.98 8.15
C VAL A 334 -1.94 -35.95 8.99
N VAL A 335 -1.36 -35.49 10.08
CA VAL A 335 -0.45 -36.30 10.94
C VAL A 335 -1.21 -37.22 11.89
N CYS A 336 -2.22 -36.67 12.58
CA CYS A 336 -2.90 -37.37 13.69
C CYS A 336 -4.33 -37.79 13.36
N GLY A 337 -4.97 -37.12 12.38
CA GLY A 337 -6.40 -37.26 12.09
C GLY A 337 -6.75 -38.03 10.83
N GLN A 338 -5.89 -38.96 10.34
CA GLN A 338 -6.06 -39.63 9.04
C GLN A 338 -7.41 -40.34 8.82
N ASN A 339 -8.06 -40.78 9.91
CA ASN A 339 -9.34 -41.51 9.85
C ASN A 339 -10.56 -40.63 10.24
N LEU A 340 -10.39 -39.32 10.41
CA LEU A 340 -11.51 -38.44 10.77
C LEU A 340 -12.21 -37.92 9.51
N ASP A 341 -13.54 -38.04 9.48
CA ASP A 341 -14.37 -37.55 8.38
C ASP A 341 -14.59 -36.03 8.42
N HIS A 342 -14.40 -35.40 9.59
CA HIS A 342 -14.54 -33.95 9.80
C HIS A 342 -13.57 -33.47 10.88
N ILE A 343 -13.38 -32.17 10.99
CA ILE A 343 -12.61 -31.52 12.04
C ILE A 343 -13.56 -30.96 13.07
N SER A 344 -13.59 -31.59 14.24
CA SER A 344 -14.38 -31.15 15.42
C SER A 344 -13.61 -30.16 16.30
N LEU A 345 -14.34 -29.48 17.20
CA LEU A 345 -13.73 -28.55 18.16
C LEU A 345 -12.74 -29.28 19.09
N ASP A 346 -13.06 -30.48 19.57
CA ASP A 346 -12.16 -31.24 20.44
C ASP A 346 -10.84 -31.56 19.74
N PHE A 347 -10.90 -31.95 18.47
CA PHE A 347 -9.70 -32.18 17.67
C PHE A 347 -8.89 -30.89 17.44
N ALA A 348 -9.56 -29.74 17.23
CA ALA A 348 -8.89 -28.45 17.08
C ALA A 348 -8.20 -28.03 18.38
N LEU A 349 -8.86 -28.21 19.54
CA LEU A 349 -8.27 -27.93 20.84
C LEU A 349 -7.02 -28.78 21.07
N GLU A 350 -7.06 -30.08 20.76
CA GLU A 350 -5.91 -30.97 20.88
C GLU A 350 -4.75 -30.50 19.94
N ALA A 351 -5.07 -30.05 18.73
CA ALA A 351 -4.08 -29.55 17.78
C ALA A 351 -3.36 -28.27 18.27
N PHE A 352 -4.05 -27.42 19.02
CA PHE A 352 -3.49 -26.18 19.55
C PHE A 352 -2.87 -26.31 20.94
N ASP A 353 -3.27 -27.30 21.76
CA ASP A 353 -2.68 -27.57 23.06
C ASP A 353 -1.33 -28.31 23.00
N ASN A 354 -0.92 -28.79 21.83
CA ASN A 354 0.32 -29.53 21.67
C ASN A 354 1.55 -28.61 21.71
N PRO A 355 2.45 -28.72 22.71
CA PRO A 355 3.59 -27.83 22.90
C PRO A 355 4.62 -27.88 21.77
N ASP A 356 4.58 -28.88 20.89
CA ASP A 356 5.43 -28.98 19.70
C ASP A 356 4.91 -28.16 18.50
N ASN A 357 3.67 -27.70 18.54
CA ASN A 357 3.11 -26.79 17.56
C ASN A 357 3.45 -25.34 17.95
N THR A 358 4.51 -24.81 17.39
CA THR A 358 5.03 -23.42 17.57
C THR A 358 4.10 -22.29 17.05
N THR A 359 2.84 -22.56 16.84
CA THR A 359 1.82 -21.51 16.75
C THR A 359 1.41 -21.16 18.17
N THR A 360 2.08 -20.18 18.72
CA THR A 360 1.64 -19.56 19.98
C THR A 360 0.17 -19.18 19.83
N VAL A 361 -0.72 -19.99 20.43
CA VAL A 361 -1.93 -19.42 21.00
C VAL A 361 -1.40 -18.26 21.83
N THR A 362 -1.64 -17.04 21.40
CA THR A 362 -1.35 -15.89 22.24
C THR A 362 -2.29 -16.06 23.44
N LYS A 363 -1.81 -16.78 24.48
CA LYS A 363 -2.33 -16.58 25.81
C LYS A 363 -2.33 -15.08 25.95
N LYS A 364 -3.49 -14.47 26.11
CA LYS A 364 -3.57 -13.07 26.52
C LYS A 364 -2.59 -12.96 27.66
N GLU A 365 -1.43 -12.34 27.45
CA GLU A 365 -0.50 -12.13 28.55
C GLU A 365 -1.33 -11.46 29.63
N ALA A 366 -1.50 -12.18 30.74
CA ALA A 366 -2.27 -11.70 31.85
C ALA A 366 -1.56 -10.44 32.37
N THR A 367 -1.98 -9.27 31.89
CA THR A 367 -1.46 -7.99 32.39
C THR A 367 -2.21 -7.61 33.66
N PRO A 368 -1.61 -6.81 34.55
CA PRO A 368 -2.31 -6.33 35.75
C PRO A 368 -3.66 -5.68 35.43
N ASP A 369 -3.80 -5.02 34.29
CA ASP A 369 -5.04 -4.37 33.86
C ASP A 369 -6.10 -5.36 33.41
N THR A 370 -5.76 -6.34 32.56
CA THR A 370 -6.70 -7.40 32.14
C THR A 370 -7.20 -8.22 33.35
N ILE A 371 -6.34 -8.50 34.32
CA ILE A 371 -6.72 -9.19 35.57
C ILE A 371 -7.66 -8.34 36.39
N LYS A 372 -7.38 -7.03 36.53
CA LYS A 372 -8.27 -6.11 37.28
C LYS A 372 -9.66 -6.03 36.63
N GLU A 373 -9.73 -5.94 35.29
CA GLU A 373 -10.99 -5.90 34.55
C GLU A 373 -11.80 -7.20 34.70
N THR A 374 -11.16 -8.36 34.53
CA THR A 374 -11.81 -9.66 34.63
C THR A 374 -12.37 -9.91 36.06
N VAL A 375 -11.57 -9.61 37.08
CA VAL A 375 -12.02 -9.77 38.47
C VAL A 375 -13.10 -8.75 38.83
N ALA A 376 -13.00 -7.51 38.36
CA ALA A 376 -14.03 -6.50 38.59
C ALA A 376 -15.35 -6.92 37.95
N SER A 377 -15.34 -7.36 36.68
CA SER A 377 -16.52 -7.89 36.00
C SER A 377 -17.15 -9.09 36.76
N TYR A 378 -16.34 -10.05 37.18
CA TYR A 378 -16.82 -11.24 37.89
C TYR A 378 -17.54 -10.90 39.21
N TYR A 379 -17.11 -9.86 39.92
CA TYR A 379 -17.71 -9.41 41.19
C TYR A 379 -18.72 -8.26 41.03
N ASN A 380 -19.08 -7.89 39.79
CA ASN A 380 -19.93 -6.73 39.44
C ASN A 380 -19.43 -5.42 40.09
N LEU A 381 -18.12 -5.17 39.96
CA LEU A 381 -17.44 -3.97 40.48
C LEU A 381 -16.83 -3.20 39.31
N SER A 382 -16.57 -1.91 39.50
CA SER A 382 -15.70 -1.16 38.62
C SER A 382 -14.23 -1.34 39.01
N VAL A 383 -13.30 -1.18 38.01
CA VAL A 383 -11.85 -1.22 38.27
C VAL A 383 -11.45 -0.14 39.28
N THR A 384 -12.09 1.03 39.21
CA THR A 384 -11.89 2.12 40.20
C THR A 384 -12.30 1.76 41.62
N GLN A 385 -13.36 0.96 41.78
CA GLN A 385 -13.74 0.43 43.10
C GLN A 385 -12.73 -0.59 43.60
N LEU A 386 -12.21 -1.43 42.71
CA LEU A 386 -11.22 -2.46 43.05
C LEU A 386 -9.91 -1.83 43.58
N THR A 387 -9.47 -0.72 43.00
CA THR A 387 -8.24 0.01 43.39
C THR A 387 -8.47 1.04 44.50
N SER A 388 -9.73 1.33 44.84
CA SER A 388 -10.12 2.33 45.84
C SER A 388 -9.65 1.97 47.29
N LYS A 389 -9.75 2.94 48.20
CA LYS A 389 -9.51 2.73 49.64
C LYS A 389 -10.69 2.08 50.37
N SER A 390 -11.77 1.71 49.67
CA SER A 390 -12.97 1.07 50.30
C SER A 390 -12.62 -0.20 51.01
N ARG A 391 -13.31 -0.42 52.15
CA ARG A 391 -13.15 -1.60 53.03
C ARG A 391 -14.37 -2.52 53.09
N THR A 392 -15.29 -2.38 52.11
CA THR A 392 -16.45 -3.27 51.99
C THR A 392 -15.99 -4.69 51.70
N ASN A 393 -16.58 -5.68 52.36
CA ASN A 393 -16.14 -7.08 52.29
C ASN A 393 -16.05 -7.63 50.86
N ASN A 394 -17.03 -7.32 50.01
CA ASN A 394 -17.02 -7.76 48.61
C ASN A 394 -15.82 -7.18 47.86
N ILE A 395 -15.57 -5.87 47.99
CA ILE A 395 -14.43 -5.18 47.34
C ILE A 395 -13.09 -5.68 47.89
N ILE A 396 -12.99 -5.93 49.20
CA ILE A 396 -11.76 -6.48 49.78
C ILE A 396 -11.47 -7.88 49.24
N THR A 397 -12.48 -8.73 49.14
CA THR A 397 -12.32 -10.09 48.61
C THR A 397 -11.90 -10.09 47.17
N ALA A 398 -12.58 -9.35 46.30
CA ALA A 398 -12.25 -9.21 44.90
C ALA A 398 -10.82 -8.64 44.71
N ARG A 399 -10.46 -7.61 45.47
CA ARG A 399 -9.13 -7.02 45.48
C ARG A 399 -8.03 -7.98 45.86
N HIS A 400 -8.23 -8.79 46.93
CA HIS A 400 -7.26 -9.80 47.36
C HIS A 400 -7.07 -10.87 46.29
N ILE A 401 -8.13 -11.29 45.62
CA ILE A 401 -8.09 -12.25 44.52
C ILE A 401 -7.33 -11.64 43.32
N ALA A 402 -7.65 -10.41 42.92
CA ALA A 402 -6.94 -9.75 41.84
C ALA A 402 -5.42 -9.60 42.11
N MET A 403 -5.04 -9.19 43.34
CA MET A 403 -3.62 -9.13 43.74
C MET A 403 -2.94 -10.49 43.67
N TYR A 404 -3.64 -11.54 44.08
CA TYR A 404 -3.16 -12.91 44.03
C TYR A 404 -2.97 -13.40 42.60
N LEU A 405 -3.96 -13.16 41.71
CA LEU A 405 -3.90 -13.54 40.31
C LEU A 405 -2.80 -12.78 39.58
N VAL A 406 -2.61 -11.48 39.83
CA VAL A 406 -1.49 -10.70 39.25
C VAL A 406 -0.14 -11.31 39.65
N ARG A 407 0.00 -11.76 40.92
CA ARG A 407 1.25 -12.38 41.36
C ARG A 407 1.53 -13.75 40.73
N GLU A 408 0.48 -14.55 40.49
CA GLU A 408 0.60 -15.91 39.95
C GLU A 408 0.72 -15.94 38.41
N LEU A 409 0.08 -14.98 37.71
CA LEU A 409 -0.05 -14.99 36.24
C LEU A 409 0.86 -14.02 35.54
N VAL A 410 1.34 -12.96 36.20
CA VAL A 410 2.25 -11.98 35.58
C VAL A 410 3.71 -12.32 35.92
N PRO A 411 4.54 -12.70 34.95
CA PRO A 411 5.95 -13.02 35.17
C PRO A 411 6.71 -11.85 35.80
N ASP A 412 7.65 -12.15 36.67
CA ASP A 412 8.63 -11.24 37.29
C ASP A 412 8.09 -9.99 38.00
N ILE A 413 6.78 -9.86 38.21
CA ILE A 413 6.19 -8.71 38.90
C ILE A 413 6.50 -8.75 40.41
N SER A 414 7.06 -7.67 40.94
CA SER A 414 7.38 -7.52 42.35
C SER A 414 6.16 -7.11 43.19
N TYR A 415 6.15 -7.46 44.49
CA TYR A 415 5.08 -7.02 45.42
C TYR A 415 4.96 -5.49 45.53
N ILE A 416 6.04 -4.74 45.24
CA ILE A 416 6.03 -3.29 45.26
C ILE A 416 5.27 -2.78 44.00
N GLN A 417 5.53 -3.33 42.83
CA GLN A 417 4.82 -3.00 41.61
C GLN A 417 3.32 -3.35 41.70
N ILE A 418 2.98 -4.53 42.23
CA ILE A 418 1.58 -4.87 42.49
C ILE A 418 0.94 -3.84 43.43
N GLY A 419 1.65 -3.39 44.46
CA GLY A 419 1.16 -2.34 45.35
C GLY A 419 0.84 -1.02 44.63
N GLN A 420 1.65 -0.61 43.68
CA GLN A 420 1.40 0.58 42.86
C GLN A 420 0.14 0.42 41.99
N GLU A 421 -0.04 -0.74 41.34
CA GLU A 421 -1.19 -1.08 40.51
C GLU A 421 -2.52 -1.07 41.26
N PHE A 422 -2.51 -1.32 42.58
CA PHE A 422 -3.70 -1.35 43.43
C PHE A 422 -3.83 -0.12 44.35
N GLY A 423 -3.42 1.08 43.84
CA GLY A 423 -3.64 2.35 44.55
C GLY A 423 -2.59 2.71 45.58
N GLY A 424 -1.33 2.36 45.33
CA GLY A 424 -0.18 2.73 46.18
C GLY A 424 -0.13 1.99 47.51
N ARG A 425 -0.45 0.71 47.50
CA ARG A 425 -0.46 -0.12 48.74
C ARG A 425 0.93 -0.65 49.04
N ASP A 426 1.24 -0.76 50.30
CA ASP A 426 2.49 -1.32 50.80
C ASP A 426 2.64 -2.80 50.40
N HIS A 427 3.85 -3.21 50.06
CA HIS A 427 4.20 -4.58 49.70
C HIS A 427 3.81 -5.61 50.74
N SER A 428 3.88 -5.25 52.03
CA SER A 428 3.43 -6.11 53.15
C SER A 428 1.93 -6.37 53.13
N THR A 429 1.14 -5.41 52.63
CA THR A 429 -0.31 -5.58 52.45
C THR A 429 -0.60 -6.58 51.34
N ILE A 430 0.16 -6.51 50.22
CA ILE A 430 0.03 -7.44 49.09
C ILE A 430 0.40 -8.86 49.52
N MET A 431 1.51 -9.05 50.22
CA MET A 431 1.94 -10.34 50.73
C MET A 431 0.85 -10.98 51.64
N LYS A 432 0.28 -10.17 52.57
CA LYS A 432 -0.79 -10.63 53.45
C LYS A 432 -2.05 -11.01 52.66
N ALA A 433 -2.43 -10.27 51.63
CA ALA A 433 -3.55 -10.54 50.76
C ALA A 433 -3.37 -11.88 50.04
N CYS A 434 -2.24 -12.10 49.38
CA CYS A 434 -1.90 -13.33 48.67
C CYS A 434 -1.90 -14.55 49.62
N SER A 435 -1.30 -14.42 50.83
CA SER A 435 -1.29 -15.47 51.83
C SER A 435 -2.69 -15.83 52.32
N LYS A 436 -3.57 -14.82 52.50
CA LYS A 436 -4.96 -15.03 52.90
C LYS A 436 -5.77 -15.77 51.84
N VAL A 437 -5.57 -15.44 50.56
CA VAL A 437 -6.21 -16.14 49.43
C VAL A 437 -5.72 -17.58 49.36
N LYS A 438 -4.42 -17.85 49.40
CA LYS A 438 -3.85 -19.23 49.43
C LYS A 438 -4.38 -20.07 50.60
N LYS A 439 -4.53 -19.47 51.78
CA LYS A 439 -5.07 -20.16 52.94
C LYS A 439 -6.56 -20.49 52.74
N LYS A 440 -7.35 -19.54 52.21
CA LYS A 440 -8.79 -19.74 51.98
C LYS A 440 -9.07 -20.77 50.89
N MET A 441 -8.26 -20.82 49.82
CA MET A 441 -8.36 -21.88 48.77
C MET A 441 -8.17 -23.29 49.33
N LYS A 442 -7.36 -23.46 50.41
CA LYS A 442 -7.16 -24.75 51.06
C LYS A 442 -8.33 -25.16 51.97
N GLN A 443 -9.14 -24.19 52.44
CA GLN A 443 -10.20 -24.40 53.40
C GLN A 443 -11.60 -24.45 52.79
N ASP A 444 -11.79 -23.83 51.62
CA ASP A 444 -13.08 -23.65 50.96
C ASP A 444 -13.00 -24.12 49.50
N PRO A 445 -13.58 -25.29 49.14
CA PRO A 445 -13.59 -25.82 47.79
C PRO A 445 -14.29 -24.89 46.81
N ASN A 446 -15.39 -24.24 47.19
CA ASN A 446 -16.13 -23.33 46.30
C ASN A 446 -15.32 -22.08 46.01
N TYR A 447 -14.55 -21.58 46.98
CA TYR A 447 -13.64 -20.46 46.77
C TYR A 447 -12.48 -20.83 45.83
N LYS A 448 -12.00 -22.08 45.88
CA LYS A 448 -10.99 -22.62 45.00
C LYS A 448 -11.51 -22.72 43.57
N THR A 449 -12.74 -23.22 43.36
CA THR A 449 -13.38 -23.31 42.04
C THR A 449 -13.52 -21.92 41.41
N ALA A 450 -14.01 -20.92 42.16
CA ALA A 450 -14.15 -19.55 41.67
C ALA A 450 -12.81 -18.92 41.24
N ILE A 451 -11.70 -19.26 41.90
CA ILE A 451 -10.37 -18.77 41.51
C ILE A 451 -9.87 -19.52 40.26
N ASN A 452 -10.12 -20.81 40.13
CA ASN A 452 -9.78 -21.59 38.97
C ASN A 452 -10.55 -21.08 37.73
N ASP A 453 -11.86 -20.82 37.83
CA ASP A 453 -12.67 -20.21 36.78
C ASP A 453 -12.11 -18.84 36.31
N LEU A 454 -11.62 -18.04 37.26
CA LEU A 454 -10.97 -16.76 36.94
C LEU A 454 -9.60 -16.95 36.25
N MET A 455 -8.85 -18.00 36.67
CA MET A 455 -7.57 -18.34 35.99
C MET A 455 -7.80 -18.85 34.58
N GLU A 456 -8.81 -19.67 34.32
CA GLU A 456 -9.20 -20.14 32.99
C GLU A 456 -9.62 -18.97 32.06
N ARG A 457 -10.33 -17.98 32.60
CA ARG A 457 -10.70 -16.78 31.84
C ARG A 457 -9.52 -15.85 31.49
N LEU A 458 -8.40 -16.00 32.22
CA LEU A 458 -7.20 -15.17 32.10
C LEU A 458 -6.03 -15.92 31.43
N SER A 459 -6.17 -17.22 31.18
CA SER A 459 -5.24 -18.09 30.45
C SER A 459 -5.59 -18.11 28.97
#